data_959f280d57a73fb1c2ebb7d8c1b07ca2
#
_entry.id   959f280d57a73fb1c2ebb7d8c1b07ca2
#
_cell.length_a   1.000
_cell.length_b   1.000
_cell.length_c   1.000
_cell.angle_alpha   90.00
_cell.angle_beta   90.00
_cell.angle_gamma   90.00
#
_symmetry.space_group_name_H-M   'P 1'
#
loop_
_entity.id
_entity.type
_entity.pdbx_description
1 polymer ?
#
loop_
_entity_poly.entity_id
_entity_poly.type
_entity_poly.pdbx_seq_one_letter_code
_entity_poly.pdbx_strand_id
1 'polypeptide(L)'
;MTNFDETRLFDNNFYDKNDIHSILKNVVGTIKQRGYDPINQLMGYIKTGDPIYIPRDNNAREQIRLIEIDDILEYLLYFFIQES
;
A
#
# COMPACT_ATOMS: atom_id res chain seq x y z
N MET A 1 3.71 -18.47 24.99
CA MET A 1 4.23 -17.76 24.29
C MET A 1 3.86 -17.92 22.88
N THR A 2 3.72 -19.01 22.45
CA THR A 2 3.34 -19.20 21.16
C THR A 2 2.01 -18.59 20.87
N ASN A 3 1.15 -18.41 21.85
CA ASN A 3 -0.09 -17.80 21.57
C ASN A 3 0.03 -16.48 20.94
N PHE A 4 1.01 -15.75 21.37
CA PHE A 4 1.27 -14.49 20.84
C PHE A 4 1.55 -14.60 19.36
N ASP A 5 2.33 -15.58 18.99
CA ASP A 5 2.67 -15.75 17.60
C ASP A 5 1.48 -16.21 16.80
N GLU A 6 0.68 -17.05 17.37
CA GLU A 6 -0.49 -17.52 16.69
C GLU A 6 -1.44 -16.39 16.42
N THR A 7 -1.58 -15.50 17.36
CA THR A 7 -2.41 -14.36 17.18
C THR A 7 -1.92 -13.54 16.00
N ARG A 8 -0.62 -13.41 15.88
CA ARG A 8 -0.08 -12.69 14.80
C ARG A 8 -0.41 -13.31 13.49
N LEU A 9 -0.44 -14.62 13.43
CA LEU A 9 -0.72 -15.30 12.19
C LEU A 9 -2.11 -14.99 11.68
N PHE A 10 -3.02 -14.67 12.56
CA PHE A 10 -4.36 -14.35 12.15
C PHE A 10 -4.60 -12.87 12.02
N ASP A 11 -3.56 -12.10 12.23
CA ASP A 11 -3.65 -10.68 12.11
C ASP A 11 -3.58 -10.32 10.64
N ASN A 12 -4.38 -9.40 10.21
CA ASN A 12 -4.40 -8.98 8.85
C ASN A 12 -3.21 -8.14 8.48
N ASN A 13 -2.45 -7.73 9.47
CA ASN A 13 -1.36 -6.84 9.23
C ASN A 13 -0.04 -7.51 9.38
N PHE A 14 0.14 -8.65 8.73
CA PHE A 14 1.46 -9.24 8.80
C PHE A 14 2.32 -8.81 7.62
N TYR A 15 1.84 -7.88 6.82
CA TYR A 15 2.66 -7.32 5.75
C TYR A 15 3.67 -6.37 6.38
N ASP A 16 4.94 -6.60 6.13
CA ASP A 16 5.95 -5.73 6.70
C ASP A 16 6.27 -4.58 5.74
N LYS A 17 7.21 -3.75 6.12
CA LYS A 17 7.54 -2.58 5.32
C LYS A 17 8.05 -2.92 3.94
N ASN A 18 8.73 -4.05 3.82
CA ASN A 18 9.24 -4.45 2.51
C ASN A 18 8.12 -4.82 1.58
N ASP A 19 7.08 -5.48 2.10
CA ASP A 19 5.95 -5.84 1.27
C ASP A 19 5.21 -4.59 0.82
N ILE A 20 5.01 -3.66 1.72
CA ILE A 20 4.32 -2.43 1.40
C ILE A 20 5.11 -1.63 0.38
N HIS A 21 6.42 -1.61 0.55
CA HIS A 21 7.29 -0.90 -0.38
C HIS A 21 7.15 -1.48 -1.79
N SER A 22 7.20 -2.79 -1.91
CA SER A 22 7.10 -3.44 -3.21
C SER A 22 5.76 -3.17 -3.87
N ILE A 23 4.70 -3.27 -3.09
CA ILE A 23 3.37 -3.03 -3.62
C ILE A 23 3.23 -1.59 -4.10
N LEU A 24 3.69 -0.65 -3.30
CA LEU A 24 3.58 0.74 -3.68
C LEU A 24 4.43 1.06 -4.90
N LYS A 25 5.59 0.46 -5.01
CA LYS A 25 6.41 0.68 -6.20
C LYS A 25 5.68 0.19 -7.45
N ASN A 26 5.06 -0.98 -7.35
CA ASN A 26 4.33 -1.50 -8.49
C ASN A 26 3.14 -0.62 -8.84
N VAL A 27 2.43 -0.16 -7.81
CA VAL A 27 1.26 0.68 -8.03
C VAL A 27 1.65 2.00 -8.68
N VAL A 28 2.68 2.65 -8.14
CA VAL A 28 3.12 3.92 -8.69
C VAL A 28 3.58 3.75 -10.14
N GLY A 29 4.37 2.71 -10.39
CA GLY A 29 4.84 2.46 -11.75
C GLY A 29 3.70 2.21 -12.71
N THR A 30 2.69 1.48 -12.27
CA THR A 30 1.54 1.18 -13.12
C THR A 30 0.73 2.45 -13.42
N ILE A 31 0.54 3.28 -12.40
CA ILE A 31 -0.17 4.54 -12.61
C ILE A 31 0.55 5.38 -13.65
N LYS A 32 1.87 5.46 -13.54
CA LYS A 32 2.66 6.23 -14.50
C LYS A 32 2.55 5.66 -15.90
N GLN A 33 2.59 4.34 -16.01
CA GLN A 33 2.47 3.70 -17.30
C GLN A 33 1.17 4.03 -17.99
N ARG A 34 0.13 4.23 -17.21
CA ARG A 34 -1.17 4.59 -17.76
C ARG A 34 -1.28 6.08 -18.04
N GLY A 35 -0.26 6.84 -17.73
CA GLY A 35 -0.28 8.27 -18.01
C GLY A 35 -0.96 9.12 -16.98
N TYR A 36 -1.21 8.55 -15.78
CA TYR A 36 -1.86 9.31 -14.74
C TYR A 36 -0.82 9.82 -13.73
N ASP A 37 -1.23 10.80 -12.95
CA ASP A 37 -0.37 11.35 -11.92
C ASP A 37 -0.49 10.51 -10.65
N PRO A 38 0.61 9.90 -10.20
CA PRO A 38 0.54 9.02 -9.04
C PRO A 38 0.04 9.71 -7.77
N ILE A 39 0.41 10.96 -7.58
CA ILE A 39 -0.02 11.65 -6.37
C ILE A 39 -1.53 11.84 -6.38
N ASN A 40 -2.08 12.28 -7.49
CA ASN A 40 -3.52 12.46 -7.57
C ASN A 40 -4.27 11.15 -7.36
N GLN A 41 -3.79 10.09 -7.98
CA GLN A 41 -4.48 8.81 -7.88
C GLN A 41 -4.36 8.21 -6.51
N LEU A 42 -3.18 8.27 -5.91
CA LEU A 42 -3.02 7.73 -4.57
C LEU A 42 -3.78 8.55 -3.55
N MET A 43 -3.80 9.86 -3.71
CA MET A 43 -4.57 10.70 -2.80
C MET A 43 -6.06 10.37 -2.88
N GLY A 44 -6.55 10.15 -4.11
CA GLY A 44 -7.95 9.76 -4.26
C GLY A 44 -8.25 8.46 -3.55
N TYR A 45 -7.35 7.49 -3.71
CA TYR A 45 -7.54 6.21 -3.05
C TYR A 45 -7.50 6.36 -1.53
N ILE A 46 -6.53 7.10 -1.02
CA ILE A 46 -6.37 7.24 0.43
C ILE A 46 -7.57 7.96 1.04
N LYS A 47 -8.07 8.96 0.36
CA LYS A 47 -9.17 9.73 0.91
C LYS A 47 -10.49 8.99 0.90
N THR A 48 -10.70 8.16 -0.11
CA THR A 48 -12.01 7.53 -0.30
C THR A 48 -12.03 6.04 -0.04
N GLY A 49 -10.86 5.40 -0.12
CA GLY A 49 -10.82 3.94 -0.03
C GLY A 49 -11.33 3.26 -1.28
N ASP A 50 -11.57 4.02 -2.34
CA ASP A 50 -12.17 3.47 -3.55
C ASP A 50 -11.07 3.00 -4.51
N PRO A 51 -10.98 1.70 -4.75
CA PRO A 51 -9.89 1.18 -5.58
C PRO A 51 -9.98 1.59 -7.04
N ILE A 52 -11.04 2.25 -7.44
CA ILE A 52 -11.16 2.69 -8.81
C ILE A 52 -10.05 3.66 -9.19
N TYR A 53 -9.44 4.31 -8.20
CA TYR A 53 -8.34 5.22 -8.47
C TYR A 53 -7.06 4.52 -8.89
N ILE A 54 -7.02 3.20 -8.74
CA ILE A 54 -5.81 2.43 -9.02
C ILE A 54 -6.06 1.56 -10.26
N PRO A 55 -5.16 1.59 -11.26
CA PRO A 55 -5.36 0.78 -12.45
C PRO A 55 -5.36 -0.71 -12.14
N ARG A 56 -6.04 -1.47 -12.97
CA ARG A 56 -6.05 -2.92 -12.81
C ARG A 56 -4.79 -3.58 -13.34
N ASP A 57 -4.10 -2.88 -14.21
CA ASP A 57 -2.91 -3.43 -14.85
C ASP A 57 -1.89 -3.89 -13.82
N ASN A 58 -1.16 -4.91 -14.15
CA ASN A 58 -0.06 -5.42 -13.31
C ASN A 58 -0.52 -5.80 -11.92
N ASN A 59 -1.79 -6.15 -11.75
CA ASN A 59 -2.37 -6.50 -10.48
C ASN A 59 -2.27 -5.39 -9.45
N ALA A 60 -2.09 -4.16 -9.90
CA ALA A 60 -1.86 -3.06 -8.97
C ALA A 60 -3.06 -2.83 -8.07
N ARG A 61 -4.27 -2.85 -8.63
CA ARG A 61 -5.47 -2.63 -7.84
C ARG A 61 -5.66 -3.71 -6.79
N GLU A 62 -5.42 -4.95 -7.17
CA GLU A 62 -5.57 -6.04 -6.24
C GLU A 62 -4.52 -5.99 -5.15
N GLN A 63 -3.31 -5.62 -5.51
CA GLN A 63 -2.25 -5.57 -4.53
C GLN A 63 -2.47 -4.49 -3.48
N ILE A 64 -2.89 -3.30 -3.90
CA ILE A 64 -3.04 -2.23 -2.93
C ILE A 64 -4.18 -2.54 -1.97
N ARG A 65 -5.14 -3.34 -2.39
CA ARG A 65 -6.25 -3.70 -1.52
C ARG A 65 -5.85 -4.69 -0.45
N LEU A 66 -4.70 -5.31 -0.59
CA LEU A 66 -4.22 -6.25 0.43
C LEU A 66 -3.69 -5.54 1.66
N ILE A 67 -3.34 -4.27 1.55
CA ILE A 67 -2.81 -3.53 2.69
C ILE A 67 -3.80 -2.46 3.09
N GLU A 68 -3.79 -2.12 4.36
CA GLU A 68 -4.71 -1.13 4.86
C GLU A 68 -4.16 0.26 4.60
N ILE A 69 -5.07 1.20 4.44
CA ILE A 69 -4.65 2.57 4.18
C ILE A 69 -3.79 3.10 5.31
N ASP A 70 -4.12 2.74 6.54
CA ASP A 70 -3.31 3.17 7.68
C ASP A 70 -1.89 2.68 7.56
N ASP A 71 -1.70 1.47 7.07
CA ASP A 71 -0.35 0.93 6.90
C ASP A 71 0.39 1.66 5.81
N ILE A 72 -0.31 2.07 4.77
CA ILE A 72 0.31 2.86 3.71
C ILE A 72 0.79 4.19 4.27
N LEU A 73 -0.07 4.85 5.03
CA LEU A 73 0.29 6.13 5.61
C LEU A 73 1.46 6.00 6.57
N GLU A 74 1.43 4.97 7.38
CA GLU A 74 2.51 4.76 8.33
C GLU A 74 3.83 4.52 7.60
N TYR A 75 3.78 3.73 6.53
CA TYR A 75 4.98 3.48 5.76
C TYR A 75 5.53 4.76 5.15
N LEU A 76 4.66 5.58 4.57
CA LEU A 76 5.10 6.80 3.94
C LEU A 76 5.71 7.76 4.95
N LEU A 77 5.08 7.88 6.11
CA LEU A 77 5.63 8.73 7.16
C LEU A 77 6.96 8.20 7.66
N TYR A 78 7.05 6.90 7.85
CA TYR A 78 8.29 6.29 8.30
C TYR A 78 9.40 6.61 7.30
N PHE A 79 9.10 6.43 6.03
CA PHE A 79 10.10 6.65 5.00
C PHE A 79 10.57 8.11 4.98
N PHE A 80 9.63 9.02 5.09
CA PHE A 80 9.95 10.44 5.10
C PHE A 80 10.77 10.82 6.33
N ILE A 81 10.39 10.29 7.47
CA ILE A 81 11.08 10.60 8.70
C ILE A 81 12.50 10.07 8.70
N GLN A 82 12.70 8.91 8.08
CA GLN A 82 14.04 8.36 7.97
C GLN A 82 14.95 9.28 7.16
N GLU A 83 14.38 9.98 6.20
CA GLU A 83 15.14 10.86 5.36
C GLU A 83 15.46 12.17 6.07
N SER A 84 14.73 12.49 7.10
CA SER A 84 15.00 13.72 7.83
C SER A 84 16.16 13.54 8.76
#